data_7133620de66573bdcd79ce603ecc96f7
#
_entry.id   7133620de66573bdcd79ce603ecc96f7
#
_cell.length_a   1.000
_cell.length_b   1.000
_cell.length_c   1.000
_cell.angle_alpha   90.00
_cell.angle_beta   90.00
_cell.angle_gamma   90.00
#
_symmetry.space_group_name_H-M   'P 1'
#
loop_
_entity.id
_entity.type
_entity.pdbx_description
1 polymer ?
#
loop_
_entity_poly.entity_id
_entity_poly.type
_entity_poly.pdbx_seq_one_letter_code
_entity_poly.pdbx_strand_id
1 'polypeptide(L)'
;MTSRERILTAMAHQEPDHVPLAISVLGYPHLPDTFARGELGWADYWLSRGCDAWLPVGMPWRLREGTTVCTWEETRPGERYRIVVAEYQAAKGTLRHAVRKTSDWPYAEGHLNLFDDFNPPRAVEHPVEKEQDLEVLEYLLDVPDGAMLEQLRARARHTRREADERGVIVEGNCTTGGDALAWLCGFDHMLYFALDDPPFVHRLLGIIHRNEMRRLEMLLDTGVVDIVERRGWYESLRNVSPSIYREFLAPLIREEATLTHQAGLLYMYICSGDIMGLVPIWKEIGVDIHWGVDPVQGDADLGKLKAEAGEWLAFCGGVNTSVTLRQGSDDEIREAVERAVHTLGPGGGLVLHPIASLTPDVRPHAVDTLIDAWRAVGRYPIG
;
A
#
# COMPACT_ATOMS: atom_id res chain seq x y z
N MET A 1 7.93 -25.85 5.41
CA MET A 1 7.58 -25.01 4.24
C MET A 1 8.50 -23.81 4.19
N THR A 2 8.85 -23.31 2.99
CA THR A 2 9.46 -21.99 2.84
C THR A 2 8.44 -20.90 3.15
N SER A 3 8.90 -19.66 3.38
CA SER A 3 7.99 -18.51 3.58
C SER A 3 7.06 -18.32 2.38
N ARG A 4 7.60 -18.44 1.14
CA ARG A 4 6.80 -18.36 -0.09
C ARG A 4 5.71 -19.41 -0.14
N GLU A 5 6.04 -20.67 0.08
CA GLU A 5 5.05 -21.77 0.09
C GLU A 5 3.97 -21.52 1.15
N ARG A 6 4.36 -21.10 2.35
CA ARG A 6 3.45 -20.86 3.47
C ARG A 6 2.46 -19.74 3.17
N ILE A 7 2.95 -18.58 2.72
CA ILE A 7 2.11 -17.44 2.39
C ILE A 7 1.13 -17.80 1.25
N LEU A 8 1.61 -18.38 0.16
CA LEU A 8 0.76 -18.75 -0.97
C LEU A 8 -0.27 -19.83 -0.61
N THR A 9 0.11 -20.81 0.24
CA THR A 9 -0.83 -21.81 0.76
C THR A 9 -1.93 -21.16 1.60
N ALA A 10 -1.57 -20.25 2.50
CA ALA A 10 -2.55 -19.51 3.29
C ALA A 10 -3.47 -18.67 2.39
N MET A 11 -2.92 -17.92 1.43
CA MET A 11 -3.70 -17.08 0.50
C MET A 11 -4.62 -17.92 -0.43
N ALA A 12 -4.28 -19.19 -0.65
CA ALA A 12 -5.13 -20.15 -1.37
C ALA A 12 -6.18 -20.84 -0.48
N HIS A 13 -6.48 -20.31 0.72
CA HIS A 13 -7.43 -20.87 1.68
C HIS A 13 -7.11 -22.33 2.06
N GLN A 14 -5.84 -22.62 2.26
CA GLN A 14 -5.37 -23.91 2.75
C GLN A 14 -4.53 -23.70 4.01
N GLU A 15 -4.54 -24.69 4.90
CA GLU A 15 -3.76 -24.62 6.13
C GLU A 15 -2.29 -24.98 5.86
N PRO A 16 -1.34 -24.04 6.01
CA PRO A 16 0.09 -24.36 5.96
C PRO A 16 0.58 -25.02 7.26
N ASP A 17 1.90 -25.13 7.47
CA ASP A 17 2.47 -25.65 8.72
C ASP A 17 2.15 -24.75 9.94
N HIS A 18 2.01 -23.45 9.72
CA HIS A 18 1.54 -22.47 10.70
C HIS A 18 1.03 -21.22 9.97
N VAL A 19 0.23 -20.37 10.67
CA VAL A 19 -0.19 -19.07 10.16
C VAL A 19 1.03 -18.24 9.80
N PRO A 20 1.19 -17.73 8.58
CA PRO A 20 2.29 -16.83 8.25
C PRO A 20 2.23 -15.58 9.14
N LEU A 21 3.40 -15.13 9.62
CA LEU A 21 3.56 -13.82 10.27
C LEU A 21 4.52 -12.98 9.45
N ALA A 22 4.02 -11.93 8.82
CA ALA A 22 4.82 -10.96 8.10
C ALA A 22 4.79 -9.60 8.80
N ILE A 23 5.88 -8.85 8.74
CA ILE A 23 6.02 -7.58 9.47
C ILE A 23 6.65 -6.54 8.54
N SER A 24 5.88 -5.49 8.24
CA SER A 24 6.36 -4.31 7.53
C SER A 24 6.92 -3.26 8.50
N VAL A 25 7.86 -2.45 8.02
CA VAL A 25 8.58 -1.47 8.84
C VAL A 25 8.56 -0.10 8.18
N LEU A 26 8.26 0.93 8.95
CA LEU A 26 8.32 2.32 8.52
C LEU A 26 9.19 3.12 9.48
N GLY A 27 10.48 3.26 9.16
CA GLY A 27 11.42 4.08 9.93
C GLY A 27 11.71 3.56 11.35
N TYR A 28 11.53 2.27 11.63
CA TYR A 28 11.75 1.66 12.93
C TYR A 28 13.25 1.60 13.29
N PRO A 29 13.72 2.33 14.35
CA PRO A 29 15.15 2.51 14.60
C PRO A 29 15.80 1.36 15.38
N HIS A 30 15.02 0.43 15.93
CA HIS A 30 15.50 -0.66 16.79
C HIS A 30 15.88 -1.92 16.03
N LEU A 31 16.22 -1.75 14.76
CA LEU A 31 16.61 -2.84 13.89
C LEU A 31 18.12 -2.96 13.85
N PRO A 32 18.66 -4.20 13.75
CA PRO A 32 20.10 -4.39 13.63
C PRO A 32 20.66 -3.74 12.35
N ASP A 33 21.97 -3.53 12.30
CA ASP A 33 22.69 -2.96 11.13
C ASP A 33 22.45 -3.72 9.81
N THR A 34 21.98 -4.97 9.88
CA THR A 34 21.54 -5.74 8.72
C THR A 34 20.40 -5.05 7.95
N PHE A 35 19.61 -4.23 8.60
CA PHE A 35 18.57 -3.39 7.98
C PHE A 35 19.12 -2.27 7.09
N ALA A 36 20.37 -1.88 7.24
CA ALA A 36 21.04 -0.96 6.33
C ALA A 36 21.14 -1.50 4.90
N ARG A 37 20.88 -2.80 4.70
CA ARG A 37 20.79 -3.45 3.37
C ARG A 37 19.43 -3.30 2.69
N GLY A 38 18.51 -2.47 3.24
CA GLY A 38 17.17 -2.29 2.72
C GLY A 38 16.32 -3.55 2.81
N GLU A 39 15.51 -3.78 1.80
CA GLU A 39 14.49 -4.85 1.76
C GLU A 39 15.06 -6.25 1.94
N LEU A 40 16.24 -6.54 1.36
CA LEU A 40 16.93 -7.82 1.56
C LEU A 40 17.34 -8.05 3.02
N GLY A 41 17.84 -7.00 3.67
CA GLY A 41 18.19 -7.07 5.10
C GLY A 41 16.96 -7.24 5.98
N TRP A 42 15.82 -6.68 5.61
CA TRP A 42 14.55 -6.87 6.30
C TRP A 42 14.07 -8.32 6.18
N ALA A 43 14.08 -8.86 4.98
CA ALA A 43 13.71 -10.26 4.76
C ALA A 43 14.61 -11.20 5.56
N ASP A 44 15.95 -11.04 5.49
CA ASP A 44 16.91 -11.84 6.24
C ASP A 44 16.66 -11.76 7.76
N TYR A 45 16.37 -10.58 8.29
CA TYR A 45 16.10 -10.41 9.72
C TYR A 45 14.83 -11.14 10.15
N TRP A 46 13.70 -10.92 9.45
CA TRP A 46 12.44 -11.56 9.83
C TRP A 46 12.49 -13.07 9.68
N LEU A 47 13.10 -13.58 8.62
CA LEU A 47 13.32 -15.01 8.44
C LEU A 47 14.20 -15.61 9.55
N SER A 48 15.23 -14.89 10.02
CA SER A 48 16.08 -15.36 11.14
C SER A 48 15.30 -15.48 12.46
N ARG A 49 14.18 -14.76 12.57
CA ARG A 49 13.26 -14.84 13.71
C ARG A 49 12.13 -15.84 13.51
N GLY A 50 12.14 -16.58 12.39
CA GLY A 50 11.11 -17.55 12.03
C GLY A 50 9.81 -16.92 11.54
N CYS A 51 9.80 -15.61 11.27
CA CYS A 51 8.70 -14.91 10.62
C CYS A 51 8.79 -15.09 9.10
N ASP A 52 7.75 -14.64 8.39
CA ASP A 52 7.69 -14.64 6.95
C ASP A 52 8.09 -13.27 6.37
N ALA A 53 8.43 -13.24 5.09
CA ALA A 53 8.87 -12.03 4.41
C ALA A 53 8.47 -12.03 2.93
N TRP A 54 8.48 -10.85 2.32
CA TRP A 54 8.35 -10.61 0.89
C TRP A 54 9.36 -9.58 0.40
N LEU A 55 9.59 -9.56 -0.90
CA LEU A 55 10.43 -8.56 -1.56
C LEU A 55 9.58 -7.81 -2.60
N PRO A 56 9.55 -6.49 -2.58
CA PRO A 56 8.75 -5.71 -3.52
C PRO A 56 9.46 -5.51 -4.87
N VAL A 57 8.68 -5.47 -5.91
CA VAL A 57 9.06 -5.01 -7.26
C VAL A 57 8.01 -4.02 -7.74
N GLY A 58 8.44 -2.83 -8.15
CA GLY A 58 7.54 -1.80 -8.65
C GLY A 58 7.96 -1.26 -10.02
N MET A 59 6.97 -0.71 -10.73
CA MET A 59 7.18 0.12 -11.91
C MET A 59 6.88 1.58 -11.52
N PRO A 60 7.92 2.45 -11.39
CA PRO A 60 7.74 3.80 -10.88
C PRO A 60 6.99 4.69 -11.87
N TRP A 61 6.41 5.76 -11.34
CA TRP A 61 6.00 6.92 -12.14
C TRP A 61 7.20 7.51 -12.86
N ARG A 62 6.97 8.01 -14.06
CA ARG A 62 7.96 8.74 -14.83
C ARG A 62 7.35 10.05 -15.33
N LEU A 63 8.11 11.11 -15.21
CA LEU A 63 7.79 12.35 -15.92
C LEU A 63 8.31 12.26 -17.36
N ARG A 64 7.53 12.82 -18.28
CA ARG A 64 7.89 12.88 -19.70
C ARG A 64 9.22 13.60 -19.89
N GLU A 65 10.02 13.11 -20.81
CA GLU A 65 11.27 13.74 -21.19
C GLU A 65 11.04 15.19 -21.66
N GLY A 66 11.93 16.09 -21.24
CA GLY A 66 11.80 17.54 -21.48
C GLY A 66 10.95 18.26 -20.43
N THR A 67 10.42 17.57 -19.42
CA THR A 67 9.84 18.22 -18.24
C THR A 67 10.93 18.81 -17.37
N THR A 68 10.80 20.09 -17.00
CA THR A 68 11.69 20.75 -16.03
C THR A 68 10.97 20.81 -14.67
N VAL A 69 11.65 20.36 -13.61
CA VAL A 69 11.16 20.50 -12.23
C VAL A 69 12.03 21.55 -11.53
N CYS A 70 11.39 22.66 -11.13
CA CYS A 70 12.03 23.72 -10.36
C CYS A 70 11.48 23.67 -8.93
N THR A 71 12.37 23.61 -7.94
CA THR A 71 11.98 23.59 -6.52
C THR A 71 12.69 24.70 -5.76
N TRP A 72 11.96 25.41 -4.89
CA TRP A 72 12.51 26.45 -4.03
C TRP A 72 11.73 26.55 -2.71
N GLU A 73 12.29 27.26 -1.76
CA GLU A 73 11.62 27.60 -0.51
C GLU A 73 11.23 29.07 -0.47
N GLU A 74 10.04 29.34 0.04
CA GLU A 74 9.54 30.70 0.26
C GLU A 74 8.88 30.84 1.63
N THR A 75 8.71 32.09 2.06
CA THR A 75 7.90 32.44 3.25
C THR A 75 6.64 33.16 2.79
N ARG A 76 5.50 32.84 3.40
CA ARG A 76 4.22 33.49 3.09
C ARG A 76 3.65 34.21 4.31
N PRO A 77 3.05 35.39 4.15
CA PRO A 77 2.36 36.07 5.25
C PRO A 77 1.32 35.17 5.91
N GLY A 78 1.36 35.08 7.25
CA GLY A 78 0.42 34.25 8.02
C GLY A 78 0.78 32.77 8.13
N GLU A 79 1.74 32.27 7.38
CA GLU A 79 2.24 30.89 7.49
C GLU A 79 3.34 30.76 8.56
N ARG A 80 3.19 29.76 9.40
CA ARG A 80 4.17 29.45 10.46
C ARG A 80 5.42 28.77 9.92
N TYR A 81 5.27 27.96 8.87
CA TYR A 81 6.32 27.15 8.29
C TYR A 81 6.82 27.78 6.98
N ARG A 82 8.06 27.49 6.62
CA ARG A 82 8.50 27.71 5.23
C ARG A 82 7.71 26.82 4.30
N ILE A 83 7.46 27.30 3.11
CA ILE A 83 6.77 26.57 2.06
C ILE A 83 7.80 26.10 1.04
N VAL A 84 7.83 24.80 0.77
CA VAL A 84 8.56 24.25 -0.37
C VAL A 84 7.62 24.23 -1.56
N VAL A 85 8.03 24.84 -2.65
CA VAL A 85 7.26 24.90 -3.90
C VAL A 85 7.98 24.08 -4.95
N ALA A 86 7.26 23.25 -5.68
CA ALA A 86 7.72 22.59 -6.89
C ALA A 86 6.87 23.03 -8.09
N GLU A 87 7.50 23.44 -9.17
CA GLU A 87 6.86 23.65 -10.47
C GLU A 87 7.33 22.59 -11.46
N TYR A 88 6.35 21.92 -12.05
CA TYR A 88 6.52 20.92 -13.11
C TYR A 88 6.19 21.57 -14.44
N GLN A 89 7.21 22.06 -15.15
CA GLN A 89 7.06 22.80 -16.40
C GLN A 89 7.13 21.84 -17.58
N ALA A 90 6.11 21.85 -18.42
CA ALA A 90 5.97 21.01 -19.59
C ALA A 90 5.46 21.80 -20.80
N ALA A 91 5.48 21.20 -22.00
CA ALA A 91 5.03 21.87 -23.22
C ALA A 91 3.55 22.31 -23.20
N LYS A 92 2.73 21.68 -22.34
CA LYS A 92 1.29 21.98 -22.19
C LYS A 92 0.96 22.97 -21.06
N GLY A 93 1.94 23.36 -20.27
CA GLY A 93 1.77 24.26 -19.14
C GLY A 93 2.60 23.88 -17.93
N THR A 94 2.22 24.39 -16.77
CA THR A 94 2.92 24.17 -15.51
C THR A 94 1.94 23.72 -14.45
N LEU A 95 2.28 22.63 -13.73
CA LEU A 95 1.64 22.28 -12.46
C LEU A 95 2.48 22.84 -11.33
N ARG A 96 1.81 23.33 -10.29
CA ARG A 96 2.46 23.88 -9.12
C ARG A 96 1.97 23.14 -7.88
N HIS A 97 2.92 22.76 -7.02
CA HIS A 97 2.67 22.10 -5.76
C HIS A 97 3.40 22.84 -4.65
N ALA A 98 2.74 23.20 -3.58
CA ALA A 98 3.34 23.92 -2.46
C ALA A 98 2.97 23.25 -1.13
N VAL A 99 3.98 22.93 -0.31
CA VAL A 99 3.85 22.12 0.90
C VAL A 99 4.58 22.78 2.08
N ARG A 100 3.97 22.79 3.26
CA ARG A 100 4.60 23.27 4.51
C ARG A 100 5.78 22.39 4.89
N LYS A 101 6.95 22.98 5.04
CA LYS A 101 8.15 22.30 5.54
C LYS A 101 8.09 22.20 7.06
N THR A 102 7.43 21.15 7.54
CA THR A 102 7.30 20.83 8.96
C THR A 102 8.58 20.20 9.52
N SER A 103 8.70 20.06 10.84
CA SER A 103 9.92 19.54 11.51
C SER A 103 10.26 18.09 11.15
N ASP A 104 9.27 17.35 10.64
CA ASP A 104 9.35 15.97 10.16
C ASP A 104 9.53 15.84 8.64
N TRP A 105 10.08 16.90 7.99
CA TRP A 105 10.32 16.93 6.54
C TRP A 105 11.16 15.72 6.08
N PRO A 106 10.62 14.85 5.20
CA PRO A 106 11.27 13.58 4.86
C PRO A 106 12.19 13.66 3.66
N TYR A 107 12.13 14.75 2.88
CA TYR A 107 12.83 14.83 1.61
C TYR A 107 14.21 15.47 1.74
N ALA A 108 15.08 15.14 0.79
CA ALA A 108 16.33 15.84 0.62
C ALA A 108 16.08 17.35 0.35
N GLU A 109 17.08 18.18 0.61
CA GLU A 109 16.99 19.62 0.33
C GLU A 109 16.68 19.87 -1.14
N GLY A 110 15.72 20.75 -1.40
CA GLY A 110 15.31 21.08 -2.76
C GLY A 110 14.49 20.00 -3.47
N HIS A 111 13.94 19.03 -2.75
CA HIS A 111 13.12 17.98 -3.33
C HIS A 111 11.69 18.02 -2.76
N LEU A 112 10.69 17.76 -3.62
CA LEU A 112 9.30 17.56 -3.28
C LEU A 112 8.70 16.55 -4.27
N ASN A 113 8.26 15.41 -3.76
CA ASN A 113 7.59 14.40 -4.58
C ASN A 113 6.18 14.86 -4.98
N LEU A 114 5.77 14.52 -6.20
CA LEU A 114 4.41 14.79 -6.67
C LEU A 114 3.38 13.83 -6.03
N PHE A 115 3.77 12.57 -5.88
CA PHE A 115 2.93 11.49 -5.35
C PHE A 115 3.51 11.01 -4.02
N ASP A 116 2.99 11.52 -2.91
CA ASP A 116 3.48 11.16 -1.57
C ASP A 116 2.45 11.49 -0.48
N ASP A 117 2.29 10.60 0.49
CA ASP A 117 1.37 10.75 1.63
C ASP A 117 1.73 11.90 2.57
N PHE A 118 2.99 12.32 2.56
CA PHE A 118 3.42 13.44 3.37
C PHE A 118 2.73 14.75 2.96
N ASN A 119 2.44 14.90 1.67
CA ASN A 119 1.99 16.16 1.09
C ASN A 119 0.56 16.57 1.45
N PRO A 120 -0.49 15.73 1.29
CA PRO A 120 -1.88 16.17 1.39
C PRO A 120 -2.23 16.94 2.67
N PRO A 121 -1.85 16.49 3.89
CA PRO A 121 -2.19 17.21 5.11
C PRO A 121 -1.37 18.51 5.30
N ARG A 122 -0.35 18.75 4.48
CA ARG A 122 0.56 19.91 4.58
C ARG A 122 0.52 20.81 3.36
N ALA A 123 -0.18 20.41 2.30
CA ALA A 123 -0.29 21.20 1.08
C ALA A 123 -0.99 22.54 1.34
N VAL A 124 -0.53 23.57 0.66
CA VAL A 124 -1.13 24.91 0.59
C VAL A 124 -1.55 25.28 -0.84
N GLU A 125 -0.99 24.56 -1.83
CA GLU A 125 -1.43 24.55 -3.23
C GLU A 125 -1.33 23.10 -3.73
N HIS A 126 -2.38 22.67 -4.43
CA HIS A 126 -2.41 21.32 -5.01
C HIS A 126 -2.02 21.37 -6.49
N PRO A 127 -1.39 20.31 -7.02
CA PRO A 127 -0.98 20.27 -8.44
C PRO A 127 -2.16 20.36 -9.41
N VAL A 128 -3.35 19.87 -9.01
CA VAL A 128 -4.52 19.79 -9.87
C VAL A 128 -5.72 20.41 -9.16
N GLU A 129 -6.17 21.57 -9.67
CA GLU A 129 -7.29 22.31 -9.10
C GLU A 129 -8.37 22.66 -10.14
N LYS A 130 -8.09 22.52 -11.44
CA LYS A 130 -8.98 22.92 -12.54
C LYS A 130 -8.74 22.07 -13.80
N GLU A 131 -9.67 22.15 -14.73
CA GLU A 131 -9.68 21.37 -15.98
C GLU A 131 -8.39 21.49 -16.81
N GLN A 132 -7.79 22.68 -16.88
CA GLN A 132 -6.54 22.89 -17.61
C GLN A 132 -5.35 22.10 -17.02
N ASP A 133 -5.37 21.87 -15.70
CA ASP A 133 -4.31 21.14 -15.03
C ASP A 133 -4.33 19.65 -15.42
N LEU A 134 -5.49 19.10 -15.77
CA LEU A 134 -5.62 17.74 -16.29
C LEU A 134 -4.88 17.54 -17.60
N GLU A 135 -4.92 18.52 -18.51
CA GLU A 135 -4.19 18.45 -19.77
C GLU A 135 -2.66 18.47 -19.55
N VAL A 136 -2.21 19.25 -18.58
CA VAL A 136 -0.80 19.29 -18.20
C VAL A 136 -0.39 17.98 -17.53
N LEU A 137 -1.20 17.44 -16.60
CA LEU A 137 -0.94 16.17 -15.92
C LEU A 137 -0.87 15.00 -16.92
N GLU A 138 -1.83 14.90 -17.85
CA GLU A 138 -1.85 13.87 -18.88
C GLU A 138 -0.61 13.92 -19.78
N TYR A 139 -0.13 15.11 -20.10
CA TYR A 139 1.11 15.28 -20.84
C TYR A 139 2.36 14.93 -20.02
N LEU A 140 2.36 15.28 -18.75
CA LEU A 140 3.46 15.09 -17.81
C LEU A 140 3.76 13.63 -17.49
N LEU A 141 2.70 12.82 -17.32
CA LEU A 141 2.84 11.43 -16.90
C LEU A 141 3.24 10.54 -18.07
N ASP A 142 4.31 9.80 -17.87
CA ASP A 142 4.80 8.81 -18.83
C ASP A 142 5.09 7.49 -18.09
N VAL A 143 5.48 6.47 -18.83
CA VAL A 143 5.90 5.16 -18.30
C VAL A 143 7.37 4.92 -18.61
N PRO A 144 8.06 4.07 -17.85
CA PRO A 144 9.42 3.66 -18.16
C PRO A 144 9.54 3.11 -19.58
N ASP A 145 10.59 3.52 -20.29
CA ASP A 145 10.89 3.06 -21.65
C ASP A 145 12.40 2.82 -21.85
N GLY A 146 12.77 2.29 -23.01
CA GLY A 146 14.16 2.15 -23.45
C GLY A 146 15.08 1.58 -22.38
N ALA A 147 16.20 2.26 -22.12
CA ALA A 147 17.22 1.84 -21.17
C ALA A 147 16.69 1.78 -19.72
N MET A 148 15.78 2.68 -19.34
CA MET A 148 15.17 2.70 -18.01
C MET A 148 14.33 1.43 -17.80
N LEU A 149 13.49 1.05 -18.75
CA LEU A 149 12.68 -0.17 -18.64
C LEU A 149 13.56 -1.42 -18.55
N GLU A 150 14.64 -1.50 -19.33
CA GLU A 150 15.58 -2.63 -19.26
C GLU A 150 16.30 -2.71 -17.91
N GLN A 151 16.67 -1.58 -17.32
CA GLN A 151 17.23 -1.54 -15.95
C GLN A 151 16.22 -2.02 -14.90
N LEU A 152 14.94 -1.61 -15.01
CA LEU A 152 13.88 -2.05 -14.11
C LEU A 152 13.63 -3.56 -14.25
N ARG A 153 13.58 -4.08 -15.49
CA ARG A 153 13.48 -5.52 -15.75
C ARG A 153 14.67 -6.31 -15.20
N ALA A 154 15.88 -5.78 -15.33
CA ALA A 154 17.07 -6.42 -14.78
C ALA A 154 17.04 -6.46 -13.24
N ARG A 155 16.59 -5.36 -12.60
CA ARG A 155 16.38 -5.28 -11.16
C ARG A 155 15.30 -6.28 -10.70
N ALA A 156 14.16 -6.34 -11.39
CA ALA A 156 13.09 -7.28 -11.10
C ALA A 156 13.58 -8.74 -11.13
N ARG A 157 14.33 -9.12 -12.18
CA ARG A 157 14.97 -10.45 -12.26
C ARG A 157 16.00 -10.70 -11.15
N HIS A 158 16.71 -9.67 -10.71
CA HIS A 158 17.60 -9.79 -9.56
C HIS A 158 16.81 -10.05 -8.27
N THR A 159 15.77 -9.24 -8.00
CA THR A 159 14.88 -9.44 -6.85
C THR A 159 14.27 -10.85 -6.83
N ARG A 160 13.86 -11.39 -7.99
CA ARG A 160 13.34 -12.77 -8.08
C ARG A 160 14.39 -13.81 -7.64
N ARG A 161 15.64 -13.70 -8.11
CA ARG A 161 16.71 -14.61 -7.67
C ARG A 161 16.95 -14.54 -6.17
N GLU A 162 17.04 -13.32 -5.63
CA GLU A 162 17.20 -13.10 -4.18
C GLU A 162 16.03 -13.67 -3.37
N ALA A 163 14.81 -13.56 -3.92
CA ALA A 163 13.62 -14.13 -3.30
C ALA A 163 13.62 -15.66 -3.36
N ASP A 164 14.00 -16.26 -4.48
CA ASP A 164 14.11 -17.72 -4.64
C ASP A 164 15.15 -18.32 -3.67
N GLU A 165 16.29 -17.66 -3.53
CA GLU A 165 17.35 -18.10 -2.59
C GLU A 165 16.90 -18.09 -1.14
N ARG A 166 15.99 -17.16 -0.77
CA ARG A 166 15.42 -17.01 0.59
C ARG A 166 14.12 -17.76 0.77
N GLY A 167 13.52 -18.25 -0.30
CA GLY A 167 12.20 -18.87 -0.27
C GLY A 167 11.09 -17.89 0.14
N VAL A 168 11.13 -16.63 -0.32
CA VAL A 168 10.11 -15.60 -0.05
C VAL A 168 9.33 -15.24 -1.32
N ILE A 169 8.14 -14.64 -1.17
CA ILE A 169 7.37 -14.14 -2.29
C ILE A 169 7.95 -12.84 -2.85
N VAL A 170 7.64 -12.57 -4.12
CA VAL A 170 7.82 -11.25 -4.76
C VAL A 170 6.46 -10.60 -4.91
N GLU A 171 6.31 -9.45 -4.30
CA GLU A 171 5.14 -8.61 -4.37
C GLU A 171 5.34 -7.53 -5.44
N GLY A 172 4.39 -7.39 -6.35
CA GLY A 172 4.41 -6.38 -7.39
C GLY A 172 3.50 -5.21 -7.06
N ASN A 173 4.01 -3.96 -7.10
CA ASN A 173 3.19 -2.78 -6.85
C ASN A 173 3.39 -1.70 -7.93
N CYS A 174 2.31 -1.09 -8.39
CA CYS A 174 2.35 0.02 -9.35
C CYS A 174 1.05 0.82 -9.43
N THR A 175 0.00 0.45 -8.70
CA THR A 175 -1.30 1.12 -8.77
C THR A 175 -1.68 1.79 -7.45
N THR A 176 -2.26 2.97 -7.52
CA THR A 176 -2.56 3.85 -6.38
C THR A 176 -3.95 4.46 -6.41
N GLY A 177 -4.60 4.48 -7.58
CA GLY A 177 -5.99 4.90 -7.76
C GLY A 177 -6.42 6.15 -7.00
N GLY A 178 -7.30 5.99 -6.01
CA GLY A 178 -7.84 7.08 -5.21
C GLY A 178 -6.83 7.78 -4.31
N ASP A 179 -5.73 7.12 -3.92
CA ASP A 179 -4.65 7.77 -3.17
C ASP A 179 -4.02 8.89 -4.01
N ALA A 180 -3.89 8.67 -5.33
CA ALA A 180 -3.38 9.69 -6.23
C ALA A 180 -4.29 10.92 -6.34
N LEU A 181 -5.62 10.78 -6.18
CA LEU A 181 -6.51 11.93 -6.07
C LEU A 181 -6.15 12.78 -4.86
N ALA A 182 -5.97 12.14 -3.70
CA ALA A 182 -5.60 12.85 -2.48
C ALA A 182 -4.27 13.59 -2.62
N TRP A 183 -3.29 12.98 -3.29
CA TRP A 183 -1.98 13.62 -3.53
C TRP A 183 -2.06 14.79 -4.50
N LEU A 184 -2.90 14.71 -5.53
CA LEU A 184 -2.96 15.69 -6.62
C LEU A 184 -3.91 16.85 -6.33
N CYS A 185 -5.06 16.61 -5.71
CA CYS A 185 -6.04 17.68 -5.44
C CYS A 185 -6.42 17.86 -3.97
N GLY A 186 -5.85 17.05 -3.06
CA GLY A 186 -6.16 17.09 -1.63
C GLY A 186 -7.50 16.42 -1.29
N PHE A 187 -7.67 16.07 0.00
CA PHE A 187 -8.85 15.34 0.48
C PHE A 187 -10.16 16.11 0.31
N ASP A 188 -10.16 17.39 0.67
CA ASP A 188 -11.38 18.20 0.63
C ASP A 188 -11.85 18.39 -0.81
N HIS A 189 -10.95 18.73 -1.72
CA HIS A 189 -11.27 18.91 -3.14
C HIS A 189 -11.69 17.62 -3.82
N MET A 190 -11.07 16.49 -3.46
CA MET A 190 -11.49 15.17 -3.95
C MET A 190 -12.97 14.91 -3.70
N LEU A 191 -13.46 15.21 -2.47
CA LEU A 191 -14.87 15.01 -2.11
C LEU A 191 -15.78 16.03 -2.79
N TYR A 192 -15.38 17.30 -2.84
CA TYR A 192 -16.16 18.34 -3.53
C TYR A 192 -16.30 18.03 -5.02
N PHE A 193 -15.22 17.69 -5.70
CA PHE A 193 -15.26 17.32 -7.11
C PHE A 193 -16.11 16.08 -7.37
N ALA A 194 -16.05 15.08 -6.49
CA ALA A 194 -16.89 13.89 -6.64
C ALA A 194 -18.40 14.18 -6.57
N LEU A 195 -18.80 15.24 -5.87
CA LEU A 195 -20.20 15.65 -5.75
C LEU A 195 -20.61 16.70 -6.79
N ASP A 196 -19.74 17.69 -7.03
CA ASP A 196 -20.09 18.88 -7.81
C ASP A 196 -19.66 18.78 -9.29
N ASP A 197 -18.58 18.02 -9.58
CA ASP A 197 -18.06 17.83 -10.93
C ASP A 197 -17.56 16.38 -11.15
N PRO A 198 -18.47 15.38 -11.13
CA PRO A 198 -18.10 13.99 -11.40
C PRO A 198 -17.28 13.77 -12.69
N PRO A 199 -17.57 14.47 -13.82
CA PRO A 199 -16.76 14.35 -15.03
C PRO A 199 -15.29 14.69 -14.83
N PHE A 200 -14.97 15.69 -14.01
CA PHE A 200 -13.59 16.04 -13.65
C PHE A 200 -12.88 14.88 -12.96
N VAL A 201 -13.53 14.25 -11.96
CA VAL A 201 -12.96 13.10 -11.23
C VAL A 201 -12.76 11.91 -12.15
N HIS A 202 -13.74 11.58 -13.00
CA HIS A 202 -13.58 10.51 -14.00
C HIS A 202 -12.41 10.78 -14.94
N ARG A 203 -12.21 12.02 -15.37
CA ARG A 203 -11.11 12.39 -16.25
C ARG A 203 -9.76 12.29 -15.53
N LEU A 204 -9.66 12.80 -14.30
CA LEU A 204 -8.45 12.73 -13.49
C LEU A 204 -8.05 11.28 -13.20
N LEU A 205 -8.97 10.47 -12.68
CA LEU A 205 -8.76 9.04 -12.46
C LEU A 205 -8.41 8.32 -13.75
N GLY A 206 -9.06 8.63 -14.86
CA GLY A 206 -8.77 8.04 -16.17
C GLY A 206 -7.34 8.33 -16.65
N ILE A 207 -6.79 9.53 -16.39
CA ILE A 207 -5.39 9.88 -16.68
C ILE A 207 -4.43 9.00 -15.86
N ILE A 208 -4.68 8.92 -14.55
CA ILE A 208 -3.88 8.13 -13.62
C ILE A 208 -3.94 6.65 -14.00
N HIS A 209 -5.14 6.11 -14.12
CA HIS A 209 -5.39 4.69 -14.37
C HIS A 209 -4.77 4.21 -15.69
N ARG A 210 -4.88 4.98 -16.79
CA ARG A 210 -4.20 4.61 -18.04
C ARG A 210 -2.69 4.47 -17.90
N ASN A 211 -2.05 5.32 -17.10
CA ASN A 211 -0.63 5.20 -16.80
C ASN A 211 -0.36 3.98 -15.90
N GLU A 212 -1.18 3.76 -14.89
CA GLU A 212 -1.07 2.63 -13.97
C GLU A 212 -1.24 1.28 -14.70
N MET A 213 -2.23 1.15 -15.56
CA MET A 213 -2.45 -0.07 -16.33
C MET A 213 -1.26 -0.41 -17.23
N ARG A 214 -0.67 0.58 -17.92
CA ARG A 214 0.56 0.36 -18.72
C ARG A 214 1.73 -0.09 -17.85
N ARG A 215 1.88 0.46 -16.63
CA ARG A 215 2.93 0.04 -15.69
C ARG A 215 2.65 -1.35 -15.12
N LEU A 216 1.39 -1.67 -14.86
CA LEU A 216 0.97 -3.01 -14.44
C LEU A 216 1.28 -4.05 -15.53
N GLU A 217 0.94 -3.78 -16.79
CA GLU A 217 1.33 -4.64 -17.92
C GLU A 217 2.84 -4.88 -17.96
N MET A 218 3.64 -3.80 -17.86
CA MET A 218 5.11 -3.92 -17.84
C MET A 218 5.64 -4.73 -16.64
N LEU A 219 4.99 -4.63 -15.49
CA LEU A 219 5.32 -5.40 -14.29
C LEU A 219 5.00 -6.89 -14.51
N LEU A 220 3.82 -7.19 -15.00
CA LEU A 220 3.38 -8.56 -15.31
C LEU A 220 4.25 -9.23 -16.38
N ASP A 221 4.65 -8.48 -17.41
CA ASP A 221 5.57 -8.94 -18.46
C ASP A 221 6.95 -9.36 -17.93
N THR A 222 7.34 -8.94 -16.73
CA THR A 222 8.59 -9.43 -16.11
C THR A 222 8.54 -10.89 -15.72
N GLY A 223 7.35 -11.43 -15.45
CA GLY A 223 7.12 -12.79 -14.99
C GLY A 223 7.73 -13.11 -13.62
N VAL A 224 8.06 -12.10 -12.81
CA VAL A 224 8.78 -12.31 -11.54
C VAL A 224 7.92 -12.21 -10.30
N VAL A 225 6.70 -11.64 -10.39
CA VAL A 225 5.84 -11.40 -9.24
C VAL A 225 4.98 -12.61 -8.90
N ASP A 226 4.70 -12.82 -7.62
CA ASP A 226 3.82 -13.87 -7.11
C ASP A 226 2.42 -13.34 -6.81
N ILE A 227 2.32 -12.08 -6.38
CA ILE A 227 1.07 -11.35 -6.12
C ILE A 227 1.18 -9.92 -6.62
N VAL A 228 0.07 -9.30 -6.97
CA VAL A 228 -0.01 -7.88 -7.31
C VAL A 228 -0.69 -7.13 -6.19
N GLU A 229 -0.04 -6.09 -5.68
CA GLU A 229 -0.56 -5.19 -4.68
C GLU A 229 -1.08 -3.90 -5.30
N ARG A 230 -2.28 -3.50 -4.92
CA ARG A 230 -2.82 -2.16 -5.13
C ARG A 230 -2.92 -1.44 -3.79
N ARG A 231 -2.44 -0.22 -3.76
CA ARG A 231 -2.62 0.62 -2.59
C ARG A 231 -3.92 1.44 -2.70
N GLY A 232 -4.60 1.64 -1.57
CA GLY A 232 -5.86 2.40 -1.46
C GLY A 232 -6.12 2.81 -0.02
N TRP A 233 -5.11 3.43 0.64
CA TRP A 233 -5.19 3.85 2.03
C TRP A 233 -6.33 4.83 2.30
N TYR A 234 -6.70 5.64 1.31
CA TYR A 234 -7.73 6.66 1.42
C TYR A 234 -9.07 6.24 0.84
N GLU A 235 -9.23 4.98 0.45
CA GLU A 235 -10.41 4.47 -0.25
C GLU A 235 -11.43 3.77 0.66
N SER A 236 -11.23 3.78 1.99
CA SER A 236 -12.19 3.19 2.94
C SER A 236 -13.46 4.02 3.11
N LEU A 237 -14.49 3.41 3.69
CA LEU A 237 -15.77 4.07 3.97
C LEU A 237 -15.69 5.21 5.01
N ARG A 238 -14.54 5.40 5.62
CA ARG A 238 -14.26 6.62 6.41
C ARG A 238 -14.07 7.85 5.55
N ASN A 239 -13.55 7.67 4.33
CA ASN A 239 -13.19 8.75 3.43
C ASN A 239 -14.17 8.89 2.27
N VAL A 240 -14.76 7.79 1.79
CA VAL A 240 -15.66 7.79 0.63
C VAL A 240 -16.95 7.02 0.93
N SER A 241 -18.07 7.47 0.37
CA SER A 241 -19.32 6.70 0.48
C SER A 241 -19.31 5.46 -0.41
N PRO A 242 -20.14 4.44 -0.13
CA PRO A 242 -20.26 3.28 -1.00
C PRO A 242 -20.66 3.64 -2.45
N SER A 243 -21.43 4.71 -2.65
CA SER A 243 -21.81 5.19 -3.99
C SER A 243 -20.60 5.78 -4.73
N ILE A 244 -19.82 6.64 -4.09
CA ILE A 244 -18.57 7.19 -4.65
C ILE A 244 -17.58 6.06 -4.96
N TYR A 245 -17.43 5.10 -4.04
CA TYR A 245 -16.57 3.94 -4.27
C TYR A 245 -17.00 3.13 -5.51
N ARG A 246 -18.31 2.82 -5.61
CA ARG A 246 -18.85 2.07 -6.76
C ARG A 246 -18.74 2.81 -8.07
N GLU A 247 -18.90 4.13 -8.08
CA GLU A 247 -18.84 4.96 -9.28
C GLU A 247 -17.40 5.13 -9.79
N PHE A 248 -16.49 5.52 -8.90
CA PHE A 248 -15.17 6.00 -9.31
C PHE A 248 -14.06 4.97 -9.16
N LEU A 249 -14.10 4.12 -8.14
CA LEU A 249 -12.99 3.24 -7.78
C LEU A 249 -13.21 1.78 -8.22
N ALA A 250 -14.38 1.23 -7.97
CA ALA A 250 -14.67 -0.17 -8.25
C ALA A 250 -14.44 -0.59 -9.73
N PRO A 251 -14.77 0.23 -10.74
CA PRO A 251 -14.47 -0.11 -12.13
C PRO A 251 -12.96 -0.25 -12.41
N LEU A 252 -12.15 0.64 -11.85
CA LEU A 252 -10.69 0.66 -12.03
C LEU A 252 -10.04 -0.55 -11.36
N ILE A 253 -10.43 -0.82 -10.12
CA ILE A 253 -9.96 -1.99 -9.37
C ILE A 253 -10.32 -3.30 -10.10
N ARG A 254 -11.52 -3.38 -10.68
CA ARG A 254 -11.92 -4.55 -11.48
C ARG A 254 -11.02 -4.76 -12.70
N GLU A 255 -10.64 -3.71 -13.41
CA GLU A 255 -9.74 -3.79 -14.55
C GLU A 255 -8.36 -4.30 -14.14
N GLU A 256 -7.80 -3.75 -13.06
CA GLU A 256 -6.52 -4.16 -12.50
C GLU A 256 -6.54 -5.63 -12.04
N ALA A 257 -7.57 -6.03 -11.28
CA ALA A 257 -7.76 -7.41 -10.82
C ALA A 257 -7.91 -8.37 -12.00
N THR A 258 -8.69 -7.98 -13.04
CA THR A 258 -8.87 -8.79 -14.24
C THR A 258 -7.56 -9.02 -14.98
N LEU A 259 -6.75 -7.98 -15.15
CA LEU A 259 -5.44 -8.10 -15.80
C LEU A 259 -4.48 -8.98 -14.98
N THR A 260 -4.49 -8.84 -13.65
CA THR A 260 -3.71 -9.67 -12.72
C THR A 260 -4.11 -11.14 -12.82
N HIS A 261 -5.41 -11.43 -12.81
CA HIS A 261 -5.93 -12.80 -12.96
C HIS A 261 -5.61 -13.42 -14.33
N GLN A 262 -5.59 -12.64 -15.40
CA GLN A 262 -5.15 -13.10 -16.72
C GLN A 262 -3.69 -13.56 -16.73
N ALA A 263 -2.86 -12.99 -15.85
CA ALA A 263 -1.49 -13.44 -15.64
C ALA A 263 -1.39 -14.65 -14.68
N GLY A 264 -2.50 -15.14 -14.13
CA GLY A 264 -2.55 -16.25 -13.18
C GLY A 264 -2.11 -15.90 -11.76
N LEU A 265 -2.16 -14.61 -11.39
CA LEU A 265 -1.72 -14.09 -10.11
C LEU A 265 -2.89 -13.66 -9.22
N LEU A 266 -2.65 -13.57 -7.91
CA LEU A 266 -3.61 -13.04 -6.95
C LEU A 266 -3.50 -11.53 -6.85
N TYR A 267 -4.65 -10.88 -6.68
CA TYR A 267 -4.76 -9.44 -6.55
C TYR A 267 -5.02 -9.04 -5.09
N MET A 268 -4.04 -8.35 -4.51
CA MET A 268 -4.08 -7.86 -3.13
C MET A 268 -4.44 -6.37 -3.09
N TYR A 269 -5.42 -6.03 -2.27
CA TYR A 269 -5.86 -4.66 -2.08
C TYR A 269 -5.55 -4.17 -0.67
N ILE A 270 -4.73 -3.12 -0.59
CA ILE A 270 -4.48 -2.40 0.66
C ILE A 270 -5.59 -1.38 0.88
N CYS A 271 -6.33 -1.54 1.96
CA CYS A 271 -7.31 -0.55 2.41
C CYS A 271 -7.42 -0.62 3.93
N SER A 272 -7.44 0.50 4.61
CA SER A 272 -7.48 0.56 6.07
C SER A 272 -8.58 1.49 6.56
N GLY A 273 -9.24 1.15 7.66
CA GLY A 273 -10.36 1.88 8.22
C GLY A 273 -11.67 1.08 8.13
N ASP A 274 -12.82 1.74 7.98
CA ASP A 274 -14.11 1.06 7.82
C ASP A 274 -14.19 0.37 6.46
N ILE A 275 -14.12 -0.96 6.49
CA ILE A 275 -14.09 -1.82 5.29
C ILE A 275 -15.30 -2.73 5.16
N MET A 276 -16.07 -2.95 6.24
CA MET A 276 -17.10 -3.99 6.26
C MET A 276 -18.14 -3.82 5.15
N GLY A 277 -18.49 -2.59 4.81
CA GLY A 277 -19.42 -2.31 3.71
C GLY A 277 -18.80 -2.46 2.30
N LEU A 278 -17.47 -2.56 2.19
CA LEU A 278 -16.76 -2.78 0.92
C LEU A 278 -16.63 -4.26 0.57
N VAL A 279 -16.66 -5.17 1.54
CA VAL A 279 -16.45 -6.61 1.35
C VAL A 279 -17.35 -7.20 0.24
N PRO A 280 -18.67 -6.91 0.18
CA PRO A 280 -19.51 -7.38 -0.93
C PRO A 280 -19.08 -6.83 -2.30
N ILE A 281 -18.59 -5.57 -2.35
CA ILE A 281 -18.13 -4.95 -3.58
C ILE A 281 -16.82 -5.62 -4.04
N TRP A 282 -15.90 -5.92 -3.13
CA TRP A 282 -14.65 -6.59 -3.43
C TRP A 282 -14.85 -7.96 -4.07
N LYS A 283 -15.87 -8.71 -3.62
CA LYS A 283 -16.25 -9.97 -4.26
C LYS A 283 -16.66 -9.79 -5.73
N GLU A 284 -17.42 -8.73 -6.01
CA GLU A 284 -17.90 -8.40 -7.35
C GLU A 284 -16.77 -7.99 -8.30
N ILE A 285 -15.71 -7.36 -7.77
CA ILE A 285 -14.63 -6.77 -8.58
C ILE A 285 -13.34 -7.59 -8.59
N GLY A 286 -13.29 -8.72 -7.87
CA GLY A 286 -12.21 -9.68 -7.96
C GLY A 286 -11.01 -9.41 -7.05
N VAL A 287 -11.22 -8.87 -5.85
CA VAL A 287 -10.16 -8.78 -4.83
C VAL A 287 -9.99 -10.15 -4.18
N ASP A 288 -8.77 -10.70 -4.20
CA ASP A 288 -8.46 -12.01 -3.61
C ASP A 288 -7.92 -11.89 -2.19
N ILE A 289 -7.17 -10.82 -1.91
CA ILE A 289 -6.48 -10.61 -0.64
C ILE A 289 -6.76 -9.19 -0.17
N HIS A 290 -7.21 -9.06 1.07
CA HIS A 290 -7.32 -7.77 1.73
C HIS A 290 -6.19 -7.57 2.74
N TRP A 291 -5.35 -6.57 2.51
CA TRP A 291 -4.35 -6.10 3.46
C TRP A 291 -4.88 -4.87 4.20
N GLY A 292 -4.94 -4.95 5.53
CA GLY A 292 -5.45 -3.85 6.36
C GLY A 292 -6.54 -4.25 7.34
N VAL A 293 -6.69 -5.55 7.66
CA VAL A 293 -7.68 -6.01 8.65
C VAL A 293 -7.32 -5.48 10.03
N ASP A 294 -7.99 -4.43 10.45
CA ASP A 294 -7.75 -3.73 11.72
C ASP A 294 -9.00 -3.78 12.63
N PRO A 295 -8.99 -4.61 13.70
CA PRO A 295 -10.12 -4.71 14.61
C PRO A 295 -10.21 -3.58 15.64
N VAL A 296 -9.25 -2.64 15.67
CA VAL A 296 -9.20 -1.57 16.67
C VAL A 296 -9.56 -0.21 16.06
N GLN A 297 -8.74 0.29 15.16
CA GLN A 297 -8.99 1.58 14.51
C GLN A 297 -9.86 1.43 13.25
N GLY A 298 -9.83 0.25 12.62
CA GLY A 298 -10.64 -0.07 11.45
C GLY A 298 -12.05 -0.59 11.78
N ASP A 299 -12.33 -0.87 13.06
CA ASP A 299 -13.59 -1.44 13.55
C ASP A 299 -13.99 -2.76 12.84
N ALA A 300 -13.00 -3.51 12.31
CA ALA A 300 -13.27 -4.77 11.63
C ALA A 300 -13.74 -5.85 12.61
N ASP A 301 -14.98 -6.31 12.45
CA ASP A 301 -15.48 -7.48 13.15
C ASP A 301 -14.89 -8.75 12.52
N LEU A 302 -13.88 -9.33 13.18
CA LEU A 302 -13.15 -10.48 12.66
C LEU A 302 -14.05 -11.70 12.45
N GLY A 303 -15.00 -11.94 13.36
CA GLY A 303 -15.94 -13.07 13.28
C GLY A 303 -16.88 -12.93 12.08
N LYS A 304 -17.46 -11.74 11.92
CA LYS A 304 -18.31 -11.42 10.77
C LYS A 304 -17.54 -11.46 9.47
N LEU A 305 -16.33 -10.89 9.44
CA LEU A 305 -15.46 -10.90 8.27
C LEU A 305 -15.12 -12.32 7.83
N LYS A 306 -14.75 -13.22 8.78
CA LYS A 306 -14.49 -14.63 8.49
C LYS A 306 -15.74 -15.34 7.96
N ALA A 307 -16.90 -15.11 8.58
CA ALA A 307 -18.14 -15.73 8.18
C ALA A 307 -18.63 -15.32 6.78
N GLU A 308 -18.47 -14.03 6.42
CA GLU A 308 -18.96 -13.47 5.16
C GLU A 308 -17.97 -13.66 4.00
N ALA A 309 -16.67 -13.66 4.28
CA ALA A 309 -15.64 -13.59 3.25
C ALA A 309 -14.54 -14.67 3.35
N GLY A 310 -14.44 -15.41 4.45
CA GLY A 310 -13.32 -16.32 4.70
C GLY A 310 -13.15 -17.48 3.72
N GLU A 311 -14.13 -17.75 2.87
CA GLU A 311 -14.05 -18.78 1.81
C GLU A 311 -13.43 -18.27 0.50
N TRP A 312 -13.35 -16.93 0.30
CA TRP A 312 -12.93 -16.34 -0.97
C TRP A 312 -11.97 -15.16 -0.83
N LEU A 313 -11.91 -14.52 0.34
CA LEU A 313 -11.02 -13.39 0.62
C LEU A 313 -9.99 -13.82 1.66
N ALA A 314 -8.72 -13.77 1.30
CA ALA A 314 -7.63 -13.94 2.24
C ALA A 314 -7.37 -12.61 2.99
N PHE A 315 -6.94 -12.72 4.24
CA PHE A 315 -6.76 -11.61 5.14
C PHE A 315 -5.28 -11.40 5.47
N CYS A 316 -4.81 -10.17 5.34
CA CYS A 316 -3.51 -9.76 5.86
C CYS A 316 -3.74 -8.68 6.92
N GLY A 317 -3.43 -8.99 8.18
CA GLY A 317 -3.69 -8.08 9.28
C GLY A 317 -3.98 -8.77 10.60
N GLY A 318 -4.90 -8.21 11.39
CA GLY A 318 -5.44 -8.78 12.63
C GLY A 318 -4.88 -8.17 13.91
N VAL A 319 -3.73 -7.48 13.87
CA VAL A 319 -3.14 -6.79 15.03
C VAL A 319 -2.93 -5.32 14.72
N ASN A 320 -3.41 -4.42 15.57
CA ASN A 320 -3.22 -2.98 15.39
C ASN A 320 -1.87 -2.53 15.94
N THR A 321 -1.10 -1.77 15.15
CA THR A 321 0.21 -1.25 15.56
C THR A 321 0.08 -0.03 16.48
N SER A 322 -0.75 0.94 16.10
CA SER A 322 -0.79 2.27 16.73
C SER A 322 -1.37 2.26 18.16
N VAL A 323 -2.27 1.34 18.44
CA VAL A 323 -2.88 1.19 19.78
C VAL A 323 -2.30 -0.04 20.46
N THR A 324 -2.47 -1.23 19.88
CA THR A 324 -2.11 -2.49 20.55
C THR A 324 -0.60 -2.62 20.75
N LEU A 325 0.22 -2.53 19.71
CA LEU A 325 1.67 -2.72 19.88
C LEU A 325 2.36 -1.53 20.53
N ARG A 326 1.93 -0.32 20.22
CA ARG A 326 2.58 0.89 20.73
C ARG A 326 2.23 1.18 22.17
N GLN A 327 0.96 1.00 22.57
CA GLN A 327 0.42 1.45 23.84
C GLN A 327 -0.04 0.31 24.75
N GLY A 328 -0.36 -0.84 24.19
CA GLY A 328 -0.89 -1.98 24.92
C GLY A 328 0.13 -2.65 25.85
N SER A 329 -0.38 -3.34 26.85
CA SER A 329 0.36 -4.27 27.70
C SER A 329 0.69 -5.56 26.93
N ASP A 330 1.62 -6.35 27.47
CA ASP A 330 1.97 -7.66 26.89
C ASP A 330 0.76 -8.59 26.82
N ASP A 331 -0.16 -8.54 27.79
CA ASP A 331 -1.35 -9.36 27.79
C ASP A 331 -2.34 -8.91 26.70
N GLU A 332 -2.56 -7.62 26.52
CA GLU A 332 -3.39 -7.10 25.42
C GLU A 332 -2.81 -7.46 24.04
N ILE A 333 -1.48 -7.49 23.89
CA ILE A 333 -0.84 -7.94 22.64
C ILE A 333 -1.10 -9.45 22.43
N ARG A 334 -0.94 -10.29 23.45
CA ARG A 334 -1.22 -11.73 23.37
C ARG A 334 -2.67 -11.98 23.01
N GLU A 335 -3.62 -11.35 23.72
CA GLU A 335 -5.06 -11.49 23.44
C GLU A 335 -5.42 -11.07 22.01
N ALA A 336 -4.80 -10.00 21.48
CA ALA A 336 -5.04 -9.56 20.11
C ALA A 336 -4.54 -10.58 19.08
N VAL A 337 -3.36 -11.17 19.29
CA VAL A 337 -2.80 -12.22 18.43
C VAL A 337 -3.67 -13.49 18.50
N GLU A 338 -3.99 -13.96 19.69
CA GLU A 338 -4.83 -15.15 19.91
C GLU A 338 -6.19 -14.99 19.25
N ARG A 339 -6.84 -13.85 19.45
CA ARG A 339 -8.14 -13.54 18.82
C ARG A 339 -8.04 -13.54 17.30
N ALA A 340 -7.03 -12.90 16.71
CA ALA A 340 -6.86 -12.86 15.26
C ALA A 340 -6.61 -14.27 14.68
N VAL A 341 -5.71 -15.04 15.29
CA VAL A 341 -5.34 -16.39 14.85
C VAL A 341 -6.53 -17.37 15.00
N HIS A 342 -7.18 -17.41 16.15
CA HIS A 342 -8.31 -18.34 16.38
C HIS A 342 -9.56 -17.97 15.56
N THR A 343 -9.74 -16.68 15.21
CA THR A 343 -10.91 -16.26 14.43
C THR A 343 -10.68 -16.39 12.94
N LEU A 344 -9.56 -15.91 12.42
CA LEU A 344 -9.30 -15.84 10.98
C LEU A 344 -8.48 -17.02 10.44
N GLY A 345 -7.71 -17.69 11.30
CA GLY A 345 -6.78 -18.77 10.92
C GLY A 345 -7.43 -20.07 10.44
N PRO A 346 -8.49 -20.60 11.10
CA PRO A 346 -9.05 -21.90 10.74
C PRO A 346 -9.40 -21.99 9.25
N GLY A 347 -8.96 -23.07 8.59
CA GLY A 347 -9.16 -23.28 7.14
C GLY A 347 -8.21 -22.47 6.24
N GLY A 348 -7.21 -21.83 6.81
CA GLY A 348 -6.30 -20.94 6.07
C GLY A 348 -6.90 -19.54 5.79
N GLY A 349 -6.30 -18.80 4.86
CA GLY A 349 -6.77 -17.46 4.49
C GLY A 349 -6.23 -16.33 5.37
N LEU A 350 -5.32 -16.59 6.33
CA LEU A 350 -4.74 -15.57 7.19
C LEU A 350 -3.22 -15.45 7.00
N VAL A 351 -2.76 -14.24 6.77
CA VAL A 351 -1.38 -13.80 7.02
C VAL A 351 -1.46 -12.80 8.19
N LEU A 352 -0.97 -13.20 9.36
CA LEU A 352 -0.93 -12.30 10.51
C LEU A 352 0.03 -11.14 10.24
N HIS A 353 -0.40 -9.91 10.46
CA HIS A 353 0.40 -8.72 10.16
C HIS A 353 0.04 -7.56 11.11
N PRO A 354 1.02 -6.83 11.65
CA PRO A 354 0.78 -5.58 12.35
C PRO A 354 0.33 -4.49 11.38
N ILE A 355 -0.92 -4.01 11.51
CA ILE A 355 -1.46 -3.00 10.59
C ILE A 355 -0.83 -1.65 10.80
N ALA A 356 -0.52 -0.98 9.69
CA ALA A 356 0.19 0.27 9.50
C ALA A 356 1.70 0.20 9.71
N SER A 357 2.32 -0.99 9.62
CA SER A 357 3.78 -1.17 9.77
C SER A 357 4.32 -0.82 11.18
N LEU A 358 5.51 -1.28 11.52
CA LEU A 358 6.20 -0.86 12.74
C LEU A 358 6.75 0.55 12.60
N THR A 359 6.33 1.44 13.49
CA THR A 359 6.79 2.84 13.57
C THR A 359 7.88 3.01 14.63
N PRO A 360 8.64 4.13 14.61
CA PRO A 360 9.77 4.35 15.54
C PRO A 360 9.44 4.27 17.03
N ASP A 361 8.18 4.49 17.39
CA ASP A 361 7.69 4.54 18.77
C ASP A 361 7.11 3.20 19.27
N VAL A 362 7.14 2.14 18.45
CA VAL A 362 6.81 0.79 18.91
C VAL A 362 7.99 0.22 19.71
N ARG A 363 7.72 -0.27 20.91
CA ARG A 363 8.74 -0.84 21.78
C ARG A 363 9.27 -2.18 21.22
N PRO A 364 10.60 -2.44 21.23
CA PRO A 364 11.15 -3.73 20.79
C PRO A 364 10.52 -4.93 21.48
N HIS A 365 10.32 -4.83 22.80
CA HIS A 365 9.67 -5.87 23.60
C HIS A 365 8.24 -6.19 23.13
N ALA A 366 7.47 -5.20 22.65
CA ALA A 366 6.14 -5.45 22.09
C ALA A 366 6.19 -6.32 20.81
N VAL A 367 7.24 -6.14 20.01
CA VAL A 367 7.48 -6.99 18.82
C VAL A 367 7.85 -8.42 19.24
N ASP A 368 8.66 -8.56 20.28
CA ASP A 368 9.00 -9.88 20.85
C ASP A 368 7.74 -10.56 21.40
N THR A 369 6.91 -9.86 22.14
CA THR A 369 5.64 -10.36 22.67
C THR A 369 4.69 -10.80 21.54
N LEU A 370 4.57 -10.02 20.45
CA LEU A 370 3.80 -10.39 19.25
C LEU A 370 4.29 -11.72 18.66
N ILE A 371 5.60 -11.86 18.45
CA ILE A 371 6.19 -13.06 17.84
C ILE A 371 6.03 -14.28 18.76
N ASP A 372 6.20 -14.11 20.07
CA ASP A 372 6.07 -15.21 21.03
C ASP A 372 4.61 -15.65 21.19
N ALA A 373 3.66 -14.73 21.20
CA ALA A 373 2.23 -15.03 21.18
C ALA A 373 1.83 -15.79 19.89
N TRP A 374 2.28 -15.32 18.73
CA TRP A 374 2.05 -16.02 17.47
C TRP A 374 2.62 -17.43 17.46
N ARG A 375 3.83 -17.64 17.95
CA ARG A 375 4.44 -18.99 18.06
C ARG A 375 3.64 -19.94 18.94
N ALA A 376 3.00 -19.41 19.98
CA ALA A 376 2.21 -20.22 20.90
C ALA A 376 0.94 -20.76 20.26
N VAL A 377 0.26 -19.99 19.39
CA VAL A 377 -1.07 -20.32 18.85
C VAL A 377 -1.13 -20.49 17.34
N GLY A 378 -0.07 -20.15 16.61
CA GLY A 378 -0.10 -20.07 15.14
C GLY A 378 0.04 -21.42 14.41
N ARG A 379 0.29 -22.55 15.10
CA ARG A 379 0.45 -23.86 14.45
C ARG A 379 -0.89 -24.50 14.12
N TYR A 380 -1.00 -25.03 12.91
CA TYR A 380 -2.16 -25.83 12.51
C TYR A 380 -2.10 -27.26 13.05
N PRO A 381 -3.27 -27.92 13.35
CA PRO A 381 -4.60 -27.34 13.28
C PRO A 381 -4.85 -26.32 14.39
N ILE A 382 -5.55 -25.23 14.03
CA ILE A 382 -5.97 -24.20 14.99
C ILE A 382 -7.34 -24.60 15.54
N GLY A 383 -7.39 -24.77 16.87
CA GLY A 383 -8.59 -25.18 17.60
C GLY A 383 -9.50 -24.02 17.98
#